data_1889be4afc2fcd36a0343467b13b391c
#
_entry.id   1889be4afc2fcd36a0343467b13b391c
#
_cell.length_a   1.000
_cell.length_b   1.000
_cell.length_c   1.000
_cell.angle_alpha   90.00
_cell.angle_beta   90.00
_cell.angle_gamma   90.00
#
_symmetry.space_group_name_H-M   'P 1'
#
loop_
_entity.id
_entity.type
_entity.pdbx_description
1 polymer ?
#
loop_
_entity_poly.entity_id
_entity_poly.type
_entity_poly.pdbx_seq_one_letter_code
_entity_poly.pdbx_strand_id
1 'polypeptide(L)'
;MYALPLLVAAVAPGADVAPAPRPAEASHVEIRAAAGKALAFLEASSAAWRADKKCVTCHQVPFTIWALNEARGRGFAVDVKKLDDLTAWAFDFCATNEHEGKKTGGFHLTSVFLVLSQRGAPRADALKVYPFFETLFAKRQLVNGSWREGNQVKLPDATREADEVDTMWTLLALRELEQHDATLPLDTLRGLAAEHEKAQAFLKGAKAGRRIDWLALRALLDHERGPVPRPAAALAELRALQNADGGWGYVRGSESSPHTTGECLYVLTAAGATPDDPAVRRAVMYLLRTQRADGAWECRSRQAFATRPDKMNEVTSHWGSGWATIGLLRTLPRG
;
A
#
# COMPACT_ATOMS: atom_id res chain seq x y z
N MET A 1 72.10 24.73 26.09
CA MET A 1 70.69 24.77 26.44
C MET A 1 70.02 25.84 25.54
N TYR A 2 69.38 25.39 24.49
CA TYR A 2 68.64 26.31 23.59
C TYR A 2 67.14 26.04 23.79
N ALA A 3 66.44 27.06 24.23
CA ALA A 3 64.96 27.02 24.38
C ALA A 3 64.31 27.37 23.05
N LEU A 4 63.46 26.44 22.54
CA LEU A 4 62.56 26.73 21.39
C LEU A 4 61.30 27.44 21.90
N PRO A 5 60.82 28.45 21.20
CA PRO A 5 59.53 29.06 21.51
C PRO A 5 58.38 28.21 20.98
N LEU A 6 57.37 27.97 21.82
CA LEU A 6 56.09 27.40 21.43
C LEU A 6 55.28 28.44 20.63
N LEU A 7 55.01 28.15 19.35
CA LEU A 7 54.03 28.87 18.58
C LEU A 7 52.64 28.34 18.96
N VAL A 8 51.83 29.18 19.63
CA VAL A 8 50.40 28.93 19.82
C VAL A 8 49.67 29.46 18.58
N ALA A 9 49.17 28.53 17.78
CA ALA A 9 48.30 28.87 16.66
C ALA A 9 46.91 29.26 17.17
N ALA A 10 46.51 30.51 16.91
CA ALA A 10 45.17 31.00 17.20
C ALA A 10 44.16 30.32 16.23
N VAL A 11 43.22 29.57 16.78
CA VAL A 11 42.07 29.02 16.01
C VAL A 11 41.13 30.19 15.75
N ALA A 12 40.96 30.51 14.46
CA ALA A 12 39.95 31.49 14.03
C ALA A 12 38.54 30.98 14.37
N PRO A 13 37.60 31.86 14.81
CA PRO A 13 36.23 31.47 15.04
C PRO A 13 35.62 30.99 13.74
N GLY A 14 34.98 29.77 13.79
CA GLY A 14 34.33 29.15 12.65
C GLY A 14 33.28 30.07 12.06
N ALA A 15 33.32 30.28 10.76
CA ALA A 15 32.29 30.97 10.03
C ALA A 15 30.94 30.23 10.25
N ASP A 16 29.93 30.96 10.71
CA ASP A 16 28.54 30.48 10.75
C ASP A 16 28.15 30.03 9.35
N VAL A 17 28.14 28.71 9.12
CA VAL A 17 27.59 28.13 7.90
C VAL A 17 26.08 28.28 8.01
N ALA A 18 25.55 29.22 7.22
CA ALA A 18 24.10 29.38 7.12
C ALA A 18 23.45 27.99 6.86
N PRO A 19 22.37 27.64 7.60
CA PRO A 19 21.70 26.37 7.41
C PRO A 19 21.28 26.23 5.95
N ALA A 20 21.55 25.07 5.36
CA ALA A 20 21.14 24.77 3.98
C ALA A 20 19.64 25.07 3.82
N PRO A 21 19.23 25.67 2.69
CA PRO A 21 17.83 26.01 2.46
C PRO A 21 16.98 24.75 2.63
N ARG A 22 15.92 24.85 3.44
CA ARG A 22 14.96 23.75 3.59
C ARG A 22 14.45 23.36 2.19
N PRO A 23 14.39 22.06 1.88
CA PRO A 23 13.76 21.63 0.65
C PRO A 23 12.37 22.24 0.54
N ALA A 24 11.99 22.69 -0.65
CA ALA A 24 10.66 23.21 -0.91
C ALA A 24 9.61 22.20 -0.39
N GLU A 25 8.69 22.66 0.44
CA GLU A 25 7.61 21.83 0.96
C GLU A 25 6.43 21.93 0.01
N ALA A 26 5.85 20.77 -0.37
CA ALA A 26 4.61 20.77 -1.14
C ALA A 26 3.46 21.30 -0.28
N SER A 27 2.74 22.26 -0.81
CA SER A 27 1.54 22.78 -0.16
C SER A 27 0.39 21.76 -0.21
N HIS A 28 -0.52 21.83 0.75
CA HIS A 28 -1.76 21.04 0.69
C HIS A 28 -2.55 21.29 -0.60
N VAL A 29 -2.46 22.48 -1.20
CA VAL A 29 -3.12 22.85 -2.46
C VAL A 29 -2.56 22.02 -3.62
N GLU A 30 -1.23 21.90 -3.72
CA GLU A 30 -0.57 21.10 -4.75
C GLU A 30 -0.88 19.62 -4.59
N ILE A 31 -0.83 19.10 -3.35
CA ILE A 31 -1.18 17.71 -3.06
C ILE A 31 -2.65 17.43 -3.44
N ARG A 32 -3.58 18.33 -3.07
CA ARG A 32 -5.00 18.18 -3.43
C ARG A 32 -5.22 18.23 -4.94
N ALA A 33 -4.52 19.11 -5.64
CA ALA A 33 -4.61 19.20 -7.09
C ALA A 33 -4.12 17.92 -7.78
N ALA A 34 -2.97 17.39 -7.34
CA ALA A 34 -2.42 16.14 -7.86
C ALA A 34 -3.33 14.93 -7.55
N ALA A 35 -3.80 14.81 -6.31
CA ALA A 35 -4.73 13.77 -5.93
C ALA A 35 -6.05 13.85 -6.72
N GLY A 36 -6.59 15.06 -6.95
CA GLY A 36 -7.80 15.25 -7.74
C GLY A 36 -7.66 14.76 -9.19
N LYS A 37 -6.54 15.06 -9.86
CA LYS A 37 -6.24 14.53 -11.19
C LYS A 37 -6.14 13.00 -11.19
N ALA A 38 -5.49 12.44 -10.19
CA ALA A 38 -5.33 11.00 -10.07
C ALA A 38 -6.65 10.27 -9.80
N LEU A 39 -7.53 10.84 -8.97
CA LEU A 39 -8.87 10.29 -8.74
C LEU A 39 -9.67 10.25 -10.03
N ALA A 40 -9.67 11.33 -10.82
CA ALA A 40 -10.34 11.36 -12.12
C ALA A 40 -9.80 10.28 -13.08
N PHE A 41 -8.48 10.08 -13.13
CA PHE A 41 -7.87 9.01 -13.89
C PHE A 41 -8.33 7.62 -13.41
N LEU A 42 -8.29 7.37 -12.10
CA LEU A 42 -8.66 6.07 -11.52
C LEU A 42 -10.14 5.75 -11.78
N GLU A 43 -11.04 6.70 -11.63
CA GLU A 43 -12.48 6.54 -11.93
C GLU A 43 -12.71 6.21 -13.40
N ALA A 44 -12.13 6.98 -14.31
CA ALA A 44 -12.29 6.79 -15.75
C ALA A 44 -11.71 5.42 -16.19
N SER A 45 -10.51 5.07 -15.71
CA SER A 45 -9.85 3.82 -16.03
C SER A 45 -10.62 2.61 -15.48
N SER A 46 -11.13 2.68 -14.25
CA SER A 46 -11.91 1.59 -13.66
C SER A 46 -13.27 1.42 -14.33
N ALA A 47 -13.92 2.50 -14.74
CA ALA A 47 -15.17 2.44 -15.52
C ALA A 47 -14.95 1.77 -16.89
N ALA A 48 -13.90 2.14 -17.59
CA ALA A 48 -13.51 1.53 -18.86
C ALA A 48 -13.17 0.04 -18.68
N TRP A 49 -12.43 -0.30 -17.63
CA TRP A 49 -12.08 -1.69 -17.30
C TRP A 49 -13.33 -2.53 -17.01
N ARG A 50 -14.26 -2.02 -16.18
CA ARG A 50 -15.53 -2.70 -15.89
C ARG A 50 -16.34 -2.96 -17.17
N ALA A 51 -16.40 -1.99 -18.06
CA ALA A 51 -17.14 -2.09 -19.32
C ALA A 51 -16.52 -3.13 -20.28
N ASP A 52 -15.18 -3.13 -20.40
CA ASP A 52 -14.44 -4.00 -21.35
C ASP A 52 -14.20 -5.40 -20.78
N LYS A 53 -13.69 -5.50 -19.56
CA LYS A 53 -13.25 -6.79 -18.98
C LYS A 53 -14.31 -7.45 -18.12
N LYS A 54 -15.32 -6.72 -17.66
CA LYS A 54 -16.38 -7.23 -16.77
C LYS A 54 -15.82 -8.04 -15.58
N CYS A 55 -14.69 -7.57 -15.04
CA CYS A 55 -13.90 -8.28 -14.04
C CYS A 55 -13.37 -7.29 -13.01
N VAL A 56 -13.34 -7.71 -11.72
CA VAL A 56 -12.83 -6.92 -10.61
C VAL A 56 -11.36 -7.12 -10.55
N THR A 57 -10.42 -7.03 -10.91
CA THR A 57 -9.03 -7.44 -10.72
C THR A 57 -8.38 -6.83 -9.48
N CYS A 58 -7.33 -7.46 -8.96
CA CYS A 58 -6.65 -6.99 -7.76
C CYS A 58 -5.96 -5.62 -7.92
N HIS A 59 -5.65 -5.21 -9.13
CA HIS A 59 -4.88 -4.00 -9.43
C HIS A 59 -5.73 -2.83 -9.95
N GLN A 60 -7.02 -3.03 -10.21
CA GLN A 60 -7.87 -2.01 -10.83
C GLN A 60 -8.91 -1.47 -9.84
N VAL A 61 -10.00 -2.17 -9.68
CA VAL A 61 -11.19 -1.70 -8.96
C VAL A 61 -10.97 -1.51 -7.46
N PRO A 62 -10.32 -2.43 -6.72
CA PRO A 62 -10.11 -2.26 -5.29
C PRO A 62 -9.33 -0.98 -4.95
N PHE A 63 -8.32 -0.64 -5.74
CA PHE A 63 -7.52 0.56 -5.52
C PHE A 63 -8.27 1.85 -5.83
N THR A 64 -9.15 1.83 -6.82
CA THR A 64 -10.05 2.96 -7.09
C THR A 64 -11.02 3.17 -5.94
N ILE A 65 -11.66 2.10 -5.45
CA ILE A 65 -12.56 2.18 -4.28
C ILE A 65 -11.80 2.71 -3.06
N TRP A 66 -10.59 2.20 -2.79
CA TRP A 66 -9.77 2.62 -1.67
C TRP A 66 -9.38 4.10 -1.76
N ALA A 67 -8.89 4.54 -2.92
CA ALA A 67 -8.54 5.94 -3.14
C ALA A 67 -9.75 6.88 -2.97
N LEU A 68 -10.94 6.50 -3.46
CA LEU A 68 -12.16 7.28 -3.31
C LEU A 68 -12.64 7.34 -1.85
N ASN A 69 -12.55 6.25 -1.09
CA ASN A 69 -12.86 6.24 0.33
C ASN A 69 -11.90 7.14 1.13
N GLU A 70 -10.59 7.07 0.85
CA GLU A 70 -9.60 7.96 1.46
C GLU A 70 -9.84 9.43 1.09
N ALA A 71 -10.21 9.70 -0.16
CA ALA A 71 -10.53 11.05 -0.64
C ALA A 71 -11.76 11.64 0.05
N ARG A 72 -12.82 10.83 0.22
CA ARG A 72 -14.04 11.23 0.92
C ARG A 72 -13.74 11.65 2.36
N GLY A 73 -12.91 10.87 3.06
CA GLY A 73 -12.48 11.18 4.43
C GLY A 73 -11.62 12.44 4.56
N ARG A 74 -11.22 13.07 3.43
CA ARG A 74 -10.41 14.30 3.35
C ARG A 74 -11.12 15.45 2.63
N GLY A 75 -12.44 15.37 2.53
CA GLY A 75 -13.26 16.44 2.00
C GLY A 75 -13.13 16.66 0.49
N PHE A 76 -12.78 15.63 -0.28
CA PHE A 76 -12.94 15.67 -1.73
C PHE A 76 -14.38 15.41 -2.10
N ALA A 77 -14.85 16.08 -3.15
CA ALA A 77 -16.15 15.80 -3.73
C ALA A 77 -16.08 14.45 -4.47
N VAL A 78 -16.63 13.40 -3.84
CA VAL A 78 -16.74 12.06 -4.41
C VAL A 78 -18.21 11.80 -4.73
N ASP A 79 -18.49 11.29 -5.94
CA ASP A 79 -19.83 10.80 -6.29
C ASP A 79 -20.10 9.50 -5.51
N VAL A 80 -20.77 9.67 -4.36
CA VAL A 80 -21.04 8.57 -3.42
C VAL A 80 -21.87 7.48 -4.11
N LYS A 81 -22.81 7.84 -4.98
CA LYS A 81 -23.65 6.86 -5.66
C LYS A 81 -22.85 5.97 -6.60
N LYS A 82 -21.91 6.57 -7.36
CA LYS A 82 -21.00 5.78 -8.23
C LYS A 82 -20.05 4.92 -7.44
N LEU A 83 -19.49 5.43 -6.34
CA LEU A 83 -18.64 4.67 -5.45
C LEU A 83 -19.39 3.49 -4.85
N ASP A 84 -20.63 3.71 -4.44
CA ASP A 84 -21.52 2.70 -3.88
C ASP A 84 -21.81 1.59 -4.90
N ASP A 85 -22.19 1.97 -6.13
CA ASP A 85 -22.43 1.02 -7.22
C ASP A 85 -21.18 0.20 -7.57
N LEU A 86 -20.02 0.87 -7.66
CA LEU A 86 -18.76 0.19 -7.94
C LEU A 86 -18.37 -0.79 -6.83
N THR A 87 -18.57 -0.38 -5.57
CA THR A 87 -18.28 -1.21 -4.40
C THR A 87 -19.21 -2.42 -4.36
N ALA A 88 -20.53 -2.22 -4.47
CA ALA A 88 -21.50 -3.30 -4.45
C ALA A 88 -21.22 -4.33 -5.56
N TRP A 89 -20.97 -3.86 -6.79
CA TRP A 89 -20.60 -4.73 -7.90
C TRP A 89 -19.32 -5.51 -7.63
N ALA A 90 -18.28 -4.87 -7.08
CA ALA A 90 -17.00 -5.52 -6.82
C ALA A 90 -17.11 -6.62 -5.75
N PHE A 91 -17.87 -6.36 -4.69
CA PHE A 91 -18.10 -7.32 -3.61
C PHE A 91 -18.98 -8.48 -4.09
N ASP A 92 -20.07 -8.22 -4.81
CA ASP A 92 -20.92 -9.25 -5.39
C ASP A 92 -20.15 -10.15 -6.35
N PHE A 93 -19.36 -9.56 -7.24
CA PHE A 93 -18.50 -10.30 -8.17
C PHE A 93 -17.55 -11.26 -7.47
N CYS A 94 -16.92 -10.82 -6.38
CA CYS A 94 -16.01 -11.66 -5.61
C CYS A 94 -16.75 -12.73 -4.78
N ALA A 95 -17.94 -12.42 -4.27
CA ALA A 95 -18.75 -13.33 -3.46
C ALA A 95 -19.40 -14.44 -4.29
N THR A 96 -19.89 -14.12 -5.47
CA THR A 96 -20.51 -15.11 -6.37
C THR A 96 -19.47 -16.02 -7.03
N ASN A 97 -18.22 -15.54 -7.12
CA ASN A 97 -17.12 -16.27 -7.74
C ASN A 97 -17.43 -16.70 -9.18
N GLU A 98 -18.28 -15.95 -9.88
CA GLU A 98 -18.71 -16.24 -11.24
C GLU A 98 -18.35 -15.09 -12.17
N HIS A 99 -17.83 -15.44 -13.34
CA HIS A 99 -17.64 -14.52 -14.45
C HIS A 99 -18.21 -15.17 -15.72
N GLU A 100 -19.22 -14.53 -16.30
CA GLU A 100 -19.91 -15.00 -17.49
C GLU A 100 -20.41 -16.45 -17.37
N GLY A 101 -20.95 -16.83 -16.20
CA GLY A 101 -21.45 -18.18 -15.92
C GLY A 101 -20.37 -19.23 -15.68
N LYS A 102 -19.09 -18.82 -15.61
CA LYS A 102 -17.97 -19.71 -15.28
C LYS A 102 -17.48 -19.42 -13.87
N LYS A 103 -17.36 -20.43 -13.05
CA LYS A 103 -16.72 -20.33 -11.74
C LYS A 103 -15.26 -19.96 -11.91
N THR A 104 -14.85 -18.83 -11.36
CA THR A 104 -13.47 -18.29 -11.46
C THR A 104 -12.71 -18.61 -10.20
N GLY A 105 -12.61 -19.55 -9.59
CA GLY A 105 -11.82 -19.91 -8.40
C GLY A 105 -11.32 -18.71 -7.57
N GLY A 106 -12.19 -17.90 -7.04
CA GLY A 106 -12.02 -16.76 -6.13
C GLY A 106 -10.67 -16.01 -6.17
N PHE A 107 -10.74 -14.71 -6.30
CA PHE A 107 -9.57 -13.84 -6.39
C PHE A 107 -9.10 -13.44 -4.97
N HIS A 108 -8.14 -14.15 -4.40
CA HIS A 108 -7.69 -13.94 -3.03
C HIS A 108 -7.21 -12.49 -2.78
N LEU A 109 -6.19 -12.01 -3.49
CA LEU A 109 -5.67 -10.64 -3.30
C LEU A 109 -6.70 -9.56 -3.67
N THR A 110 -7.57 -9.81 -4.66
CA THR A 110 -8.67 -8.91 -4.96
C THR A 110 -9.57 -8.73 -3.74
N SER A 111 -9.94 -9.83 -3.10
CA SER A 111 -10.77 -9.82 -1.89
C SER A 111 -10.05 -9.15 -0.71
N VAL A 112 -8.76 -9.42 -0.53
CA VAL A 112 -7.92 -8.75 0.47
C VAL A 112 -7.95 -7.24 0.29
N PHE A 113 -7.69 -6.74 -0.90
CA PHE A 113 -7.68 -5.29 -1.15
C PHE A 113 -9.09 -4.67 -1.13
N LEU A 114 -10.14 -5.41 -1.48
CA LEU A 114 -11.52 -4.93 -1.29
C LEU A 114 -11.84 -4.74 0.19
N VAL A 115 -11.52 -5.70 1.04
CA VAL A 115 -11.69 -5.57 2.49
C VAL A 115 -10.91 -4.35 3.01
N LEU A 116 -9.63 -4.24 2.68
CA LEU A 116 -8.78 -3.13 3.11
C LEU A 116 -9.24 -1.77 2.58
N SER A 117 -9.90 -1.74 1.43
CA SER A 117 -10.48 -0.51 0.87
C SER A 117 -11.61 0.09 1.71
N GLN A 118 -12.17 -0.70 2.63
CA GLN A 118 -13.27 -0.28 3.52
C GLN A 118 -12.77 0.23 4.89
N ARG A 119 -11.46 0.25 5.13
CA ARG A 119 -10.88 0.69 6.40
C ARG A 119 -11.37 2.07 6.84
N GLY A 120 -11.87 2.12 8.06
CA GLY A 120 -12.31 3.36 8.71
C GLY A 120 -13.69 3.87 8.30
N ALA A 121 -14.35 3.28 7.29
CA ALA A 121 -15.71 3.61 6.90
C ALA A 121 -16.37 2.44 6.13
N PRO A 122 -16.53 1.27 6.76
CA PRO A 122 -17.11 0.12 6.08
C PRO A 122 -18.57 0.39 5.75
N ARG A 123 -18.96 -0.02 4.56
CA ARG A 123 -20.34 0.10 4.10
C ARG A 123 -21.15 -1.08 4.58
N ALA A 124 -22.41 -0.85 4.88
CA ALA A 124 -23.33 -1.90 5.32
C ALA A 124 -23.43 -3.07 4.32
N ASP A 125 -23.32 -2.79 3.02
CA ASP A 125 -23.34 -3.83 1.99
C ASP A 125 -22.04 -4.64 1.95
N ALA A 126 -20.89 -4.04 2.20
CA ALA A 126 -19.62 -4.73 2.35
C ALA A 126 -19.63 -5.68 3.56
N LEU A 127 -20.18 -5.23 4.70
CA LEU A 127 -20.27 -6.05 5.90
C LEU A 127 -21.07 -7.34 5.69
N LYS A 128 -22.10 -7.32 4.83
CA LYS A 128 -22.89 -8.54 4.51
C LYS A 128 -22.06 -9.63 3.81
N VAL A 129 -20.96 -9.27 3.15
CA VAL A 129 -20.13 -10.18 2.39
C VAL A 129 -18.89 -10.62 3.17
N TYR A 130 -18.59 -10.00 4.28
CA TYR A 130 -17.43 -10.33 5.12
C TYR A 130 -17.36 -11.81 5.52
N PRO A 131 -18.45 -12.48 5.98
CA PRO A 131 -18.40 -13.90 6.29
C PRO A 131 -17.99 -14.81 5.12
N PHE A 132 -18.28 -14.38 3.88
CA PHE A 132 -17.79 -15.08 2.71
C PHE A 132 -16.27 -14.95 2.57
N PHE A 133 -15.71 -13.76 2.79
CA PHE A 133 -14.26 -13.54 2.68
C PHE A 133 -13.48 -14.24 3.77
N GLU A 134 -13.99 -14.32 4.97
CA GLU A 134 -13.41 -15.13 6.04
C GLU A 134 -13.31 -16.60 5.65
N THR A 135 -14.42 -17.15 5.17
CA THR A 135 -14.46 -18.53 4.66
C THR A 135 -13.47 -18.70 3.50
N LEU A 136 -13.37 -17.73 2.60
CA LEU A 136 -12.44 -17.76 1.47
C LEU A 136 -11.00 -17.78 1.94
N PHE A 137 -10.65 -16.90 2.89
CA PHE A 137 -9.29 -16.79 3.42
C PHE A 137 -8.89 -18.06 4.18
N ALA A 138 -9.78 -18.57 5.04
CA ALA A 138 -9.54 -19.83 5.76
C ALA A 138 -9.29 -21.00 4.80
N LYS A 139 -10.14 -21.18 3.78
CA LYS A 139 -10.00 -22.27 2.78
C LYS A 139 -8.75 -22.15 1.91
N ARG A 140 -8.19 -20.96 1.78
CA ARG A 140 -7.02 -20.72 0.93
C ARG A 140 -5.70 -20.72 1.68
N GLN A 141 -5.74 -20.79 2.99
CA GLN A 141 -4.53 -20.93 3.79
C GLN A 141 -3.84 -22.27 3.51
N LEU A 142 -2.57 -22.22 3.24
CA LEU A 142 -1.76 -23.40 3.02
C LEU A 142 -1.44 -24.11 4.34
N VAL A 143 -1.07 -25.37 4.27
CA VAL A 143 -0.73 -26.20 5.44
C VAL A 143 0.38 -25.55 6.30
N ASN A 144 1.31 -24.84 5.67
CA ASN A 144 2.38 -24.12 6.37
C ASN A 144 1.94 -22.79 6.99
N GLY A 145 0.67 -22.42 6.88
CA GLY A 145 0.10 -21.19 7.43
C GLY A 145 0.20 -19.95 6.54
N SER A 146 0.81 -20.07 5.36
CA SER A 146 0.89 -18.95 4.42
C SER A 146 -0.32 -18.88 3.50
N TRP A 147 -0.45 -17.74 2.82
CA TRP A 147 -1.25 -17.61 1.61
C TRP A 147 -0.34 -17.36 0.43
N ARG A 148 -0.71 -17.92 -0.68
CA ARG A 148 -0.03 -17.70 -1.95
C ARG A 148 -1.04 -17.23 -2.97
N GLU A 149 -0.74 -16.09 -3.56
CA GLU A 149 -1.47 -15.65 -4.73
C GLU A 149 -1.13 -16.53 -5.94
N GLY A 150 -2.14 -16.84 -6.70
CA GLY A 150 -2.00 -17.57 -7.94
C GLY A 150 -1.26 -16.81 -9.04
N ASN A 151 0.00 -16.51 -8.84
CA ASN A 151 1.02 -16.28 -9.88
C ASN A 151 0.75 -15.30 -11.04
N GLN A 152 0.13 -14.16 -10.81
CA GLN A 152 0.14 -13.14 -11.86
C GLN A 152 1.51 -12.48 -12.03
N VAL A 153 2.37 -12.52 -10.99
CA VAL A 153 3.72 -11.95 -11.02
C VAL A 153 4.71 -12.95 -10.44
N LYS A 154 5.23 -13.85 -11.29
CA LYS A 154 6.35 -14.71 -10.91
C LYS A 154 7.64 -13.91 -10.92
N LEU A 155 8.20 -13.64 -9.76
CA LEU A 155 9.60 -13.27 -9.64
C LEU A 155 10.41 -14.57 -9.46
N PRO A 156 11.39 -14.86 -10.32
CA PRO A 156 12.08 -16.16 -10.32
C PRO A 156 12.74 -16.52 -8.99
N ASP A 157 13.11 -15.53 -8.18
CA ASP A 157 14.01 -15.72 -7.04
C ASP A 157 13.40 -15.44 -5.66
N ALA A 158 12.07 -15.22 -5.55
CA ALA A 158 11.50 -14.69 -4.31
C ALA A 158 10.19 -15.36 -3.89
N THR A 159 10.00 -16.64 -4.14
CA THR A 159 8.73 -17.32 -3.81
C THR A 159 8.37 -17.22 -2.34
N ARG A 160 9.33 -17.41 -1.43
CA ARG A 160 9.08 -17.30 0.01
C ARG A 160 8.76 -15.87 0.43
N GLU A 161 9.53 -14.89 0.00
CA GLU A 161 9.32 -13.49 0.34
C GLU A 161 7.98 -12.97 -0.24
N ALA A 162 7.58 -13.45 -1.42
CA ALA A 162 6.26 -13.17 -1.99
C ALA A 162 5.13 -13.77 -1.16
N ASP A 163 5.26 -15.05 -0.75
CA ASP A 163 4.27 -15.69 0.12
C ASP A 163 4.19 -14.98 1.49
N GLU A 164 5.30 -14.46 2.01
CA GLU A 164 5.32 -13.67 3.25
C GLU A 164 4.56 -12.33 3.08
N VAL A 165 4.75 -11.64 1.95
CA VAL A 165 4.02 -10.40 1.61
C VAL A 165 2.52 -10.67 1.49
N ASP A 166 2.12 -11.70 0.74
CA ASP A 166 0.71 -12.07 0.58
C ASP A 166 0.08 -12.47 1.93
N THR A 167 0.84 -13.16 2.77
CA THR A 167 0.43 -13.54 4.13
C THR A 167 0.23 -12.31 5.01
N MET A 168 1.12 -11.32 4.94
CA MET A 168 1.00 -10.08 5.69
C MET A 168 -0.22 -9.26 5.25
N TRP A 169 -0.48 -9.14 3.95
CA TRP A 169 -1.68 -8.48 3.43
C TRP A 169 -2.96 -9.18 3.90
N THR A 170 -2.98 -10.51 3.85
CA THR A 170 -4.15 -11.29 4.30
C THR A 170 -4.39 -11.12 5.79
N LEU A 171 -3.34 -11.10 6.62
CA LEU A 171 -3.46 -10.82 8.05
C LEU A 171 -4.05 -9.43 8.34
N LEU A 172 -3.66 -8.41 7.55
CA LEU A 172 -4.25 -7.08 7.69
C LEU A 172 -5.73 -7.07 7.31
N ALA A 173 -6.13 -7.81 6.27
CA ALA A 173 -7.52 -7.95 5.89
C ALA A 173 -8.34 -8.74 6.92
N LEU A 174 -7.80 -9.83 7.46
CA LEU A 174 -8.46 -10.59 8.54
C LEU A 174 -8.73 -9.72 9.76
N ARG A 175 -7.80 -8.87 10.15
CA ARG A 175 -8.02 -7.93 11.26
C ARG A 175 -9.11 -6.91 10.97
N GLU A 176 -9.19 -6.44 9.72
CA GLU A 176 -10.28 -5.56 9.33
C GLU A 176 -11.64 -6.25 9.43
N LEU A 177 -11.71 -7.51 8.98
CA LEU A 177 -12.92 -8.32 9.13
C LEU A 177 -13.30 -8.47 10.61
N GLU A 178 -12.38 -8.84 11.48
CA GLU A 178 -12.61 -9.04 12.92
C GLU A 178 -13.08 -7.77 13.64
N GLN A 179 -12.61 -6.59 13.26
CA GLN A 179 -13.02 -5.32 13.88
C GLN A 179 -14.50 -4.99 13.65
N HIS A 180 -15.08 -5.50 12.58
CA HIS A 180 -16.47 -5.23 12.19
C HIS A 180 -17.41 -6.38 12.53
N ASP A 181 -16.92 -7.38 13.24
CA ASP A 181 -17.57 -8.66 13.37
C ASP A 181 -18.23 -8.92 14.72
N ALA A 182 -18.82 -7.91 15.32
CA ALA A 182 -19.67 -8.07 16.50
C ALA A 182 -20.87 -9.02 16.28
N THR A 183 -21.06 -9.53 15.07
CA THR A 183 -22.19 -10.37 14.65
C THR A 183 -21.81 -11.79 14.25
N LEU A 184 -20.50 -12.13 14.19
CA LEU A 184 -20.08 -13.47 13.80
C LEU A 184 -20.36 -14.53 14.86
N PRO A 185 -20.74 -15.74 14.42
CA PRO A 185 -20.82 -16.88 15.30
C PRO A 185 -19.46 -17.18 15.95
N LEU A 186 -19.48 -17.54 17.24
CA LEU A 186 -18.28 -17.89 18.01
C LEU A 186 -17.36 -18.91 17.31
N ASP A 187 -17.94 -19.83 16.54
CA ASP A 187 -17.17 -20.84 15.81
C ASP A 187 -16.39 -20.26 14.63
N THR A 188 -16.92 -19.21 13.99
CA THR A 188 -16.20 -18.47 12.92
C THR A 188 -15.03 -17.68 13.52
N LEU A 189 -15.25 -16.98 14.64
CA LEU A 189 -14.18 -16.26 15.36
C LEU A 189 -13.05 -17.19 15.82
N ARG A 190 -13.39 -18.40 16.29
CA ARG A 190 -12.38 -19.42 16.63
C ARG A 190 -11.61 -19.92 15.41
N GLY A 191 -12.27 -20.05 14.27
CA GLY A 191 -11.63 -20.40 13.00
C GLY A 191 -10.59 -19.36 12.60
N LEU A 192 -10.96 -18.08 12.59
CA LEU A 192 -10.05 -16.98 12.26
C LEU A 192 -8.83 -16.90 13.19
N ALA A 193 -9.02 -17.15 14.50
CA ALA A 193 -7.93 -17.20 15.44
C ALA A 193 -6.89 -18.29 15.09
N ALA A 194 -7.35 -19.46 14.65
CA ALA A 194 -6.47 -20.55 14.23
C ALA A 194 -5.68 -20.20 12.95
N GLU A 195 -6.32 -19.57 11.97
CA GLU A 195 -5.64 -19.08 10.77
C GLU A 195 -4.60 -18.00 11.10
N HIS A 196 -4.93 -17.10 12.01
CA HIS A 196 -3.99 -16.09 12.51
C HIS A 196 -2.76 -16.73 13.17
N GLU A 197 -2.94 -17.70 14.05
CA GLU A 197 -1.83 -18.38 14.73
C GLU A 197 -0.91 -19.08 13.75
N LYS A 198 -1.46 -19.81 12.77
CA LYS A 198 -0.66 -20.47 11.72
C LYS A 198 0.13 -19.47 10.88
N ALA A 199 -0.51 -18.36 10.48
CA ALA A 199 0.16 -17.31 9.70
C ALA A 199 1.26 -16.62 10.51
N GLN A 200 1.03 -16.37 11.79
CA GLN A 200 2.04 -15.82 12.67
C GLN A 200 3.21 -16.78 12.87
N ALA A 201 2.94 -18.09 12.99
CA ALA A 201 3.97 -19.11 13.06
C ALA A 201 4.82 -19.16 11.78
N PHE A 202 4.18 -19.05 10.60
CA PHE A 202 4.87 -18.96 9.32
C PHE A 202 5.78 -17.74 9.23
N LEU A 203 5.31 -16.58 9.72
CA LEU A 203 6.07 -15.33 9.72
C LEU A 203 7.10 -15.22 10.85
N LYS A 204 7.09 -16.18 11.82
CA LYS A 204 7.98 -16.19 12.96
C LYS A 204 9.40 -16.48 12.55
N GLY A 205 10.23 -15.84 12.25
CA GLY A 205 11.59 -16.10 11.76
C GLY A 205 11.79 -15.66 10.32
N ALA A 206 10.73 -15.10 9.70
CA ALA A 206 10.87 -14.39 8.45
C ALA A 206 11.80 -13.20 8.64
N LYS A 207 12.76 -13.05 7.72
CA LYS A 207 13.72 -11.95 7.73
C LYS A 207 13.53 -11.11 6.50
N ALA A 208 13.69 -9.79 6.67
CA ALA A 208 13.66 -8.88 5.55
C ALA A 208 14.67 -9.32 4.47
N GLY A 209 14.15 -9.56 3.29
CA GLY A 209 14.94 -9.89 2.11
C GLY A 209 15.27 -8.63 1.30
N ARG A 210 14.97 -8.71 0.02
CA ARG A 210 15.26 -7.61 -0.93
C ARG A 210 14.07 -6.67 -1.15
N ARG A 211 12.84 -7.11 -0.90
CA ARG A 211 11.61 -6.39 -1.21
C ARG A 211 11.34 -5.27 -0.21
N ILE A 212 11.02 -4.09 -0.72
CA ILE A 212 10.66 -2.94 0.11
C ILE A 212 9.23 -3.08 0.67
N ASP A 213 8.30 -3.63 -0.11
CA ASP A 213 6.94 -3.91 0.34
C ASP A 213 6.91 -4.89 1.53
N TRP A 214 7.80 -5.89 1.56
CA TRP A 214 7.94 -6.77 2.71
C TRP A 214 8.25 -5.99 3.99
N LEU A 215 9.22 -5.09 3.92
CA LEU A 215 9.63 -4.28 5.07
C LEU A 215 8.53 -3.31 5.51
N ALA A 216 7.87 -2.69 4.55
CA ALA A 216 6.75 -1.78 4.79
C ALA A 216 5.59 -2.50 5.50
N LEU A 217 5.17 -3.66 4.98
CA LEU A 217 4.09 -4.44 5.57
C LEU A 217 4.44 -5.00 6.94
N ARG A 218 5.67 -5.43 7.13
CA ARG A 218 6.14 -5.87 8.45
C ARG A 218 6.04 -4.74 9.47
N ALA A 219 6.46 -3.54 9.10
CA ALA A 219 6.35 -2.36 9.95
C ALA A 219 4.89 -2.04 10.30
N LEU A 220 3.99 -2.14 9.32
CA LEU A 220 2.56 -1.91 9.53
C LEU A 220 1.94 -2.96 10.46
N LEU A 221 2.22 -4.24 10.21
CA LEU A 221 1.74 -5.33 11.06
C LEU A 221 2.23 -5.22 12.52
N ASP A 222 3.48 -4.87 12.71
CA ASP A 222 4.06 -4.70 14.04
C ASP A 222 3.47 -3.47 14.75
N HIS A 223 3.14 -2.41 14.00
CA HIS A 223 2.43 -1.24 14.53
C HIS A 223 1.01 -1.57 14.99
N GLU A 224 0.27 -2.35 14.21
CA GLU A 224 -1.13 -2.69 14.51
C GLU A 224 -1.27 -3.77 15.60
N ARG A 225 -0.20 -4.45 16.01
CA ARG A 225 -0.24 -5.62 16.92
C ARG A 225 -0.40 -5.32 18.40
N GLY A 226 -0.22 -4.11 18.87
CA GLY A 226 -0.19 -3.90 20.29
C GLY A 226 -0.53 -2.51 20.78
N PRO A 227 -0.85 -2.40 22.08
CA PRO A 227 -1.10 -1.11 22.73
C PRO A 227 0.16 -0.26 22.86
N VAL A 228 1.32 -0.85 22.59
CA VAL A 228 2.62 -0.13 22.55
C VAL A 228 3.20 -0.27 21.16
N PRO A 229 3.37 0.83 20.41
CA PRO A 229 3.99 0.80 19.10
C PRO A 229 5.40 0.20 19.20
N ARG A 230 5.66 -0.93 18.53
CA ARG A 230 7.00 -1.50 18.35
C ARG A 230 7.50 -1.35 16.92
N PRO A 231 7.40 -0.21 16.27
CA PRO A 231 7.77 -0.17 14.86
C PRO A 231 9.13 0.44 14.62
N ALA A 232 9.85 0.84 15.66
CA ALA A 232 10.99 1.73 15.49
C ALA A 232 12.03 1.18 14.50
N ALA A 233 12.38 -0.10 14.57
CA ALA A 233 13.44 -0.65 13.72
C ALA A 233 13.03 -0.77 12.24
N ALA A 234 11.89 -1.38 11.94
CA ALA A 234 11.44 -1.58 10.55
C ALA A 234 11.09 -0.24 9.87
N LEU A 235 10.45 0.69 10.57
CA LEU A 235 10.18 2.03 10.04
C LEU A 235 11.46 2.86 9.88
N ALA A 236 12.42 2.72 10.78
CA ALA A 236 13.72 3.38 10.65
C ALA A 236 14.49 2.83 9.44
N GLU A 237 14.49 1.53 9.26
CA GLU A 237 15.10 0.89 8.10
C GLU A 237 14.40 1.30 6.80
N LEU A 238 13.07 1.35 6.78
CA LEU A 238 12.30 1.82 5.62
C LEU A 238 12.70 3.26 5.23
N ARG A 239 12.84 4.15 6.22
CA ARG A 239 13.31 5.53 5.98
C ARG A 239 14.74 5.56 5.44
N ALA A 240 15.63 4.73 5.98
CA ALA A 240 17.03 4.66 5.54
C ALA A 240 17.19 4.12 4.10
N LEU A 241 16.22 3.36 3.61
CA LEU A 241 16.19 2.81 2.25
C LEU A 241 15.54 3.75 1.21
N GLN A 242 15.13 4.95 1.62
CA GLN A 242 14.60 5.94 0.68
C GLN A 242 15.73 6.44 -0.24
N ASN A 243 15.48 6.41 -1.54
CA ASN A 243 16.42 6.88 -2.54
C ASN A 243 16.62 8.41 -2.47
N ALA A 244 17.71 8.89 -3.08
CA ALA A 244 18.04 10.31 -3.09
C ALA A 244 16.98 11.18 -3.77
N ASP A 245 16.24 10.63 -4.71
CA ASP A 245 15.13 11.30 -5.40
C ASP A 245 13.85 11.41 -4.56
N GLY A 246 13.82 10.79 -3.39
CA GLY A 246 12.71 10.80 -2.45
C GLY A 246 11.73 9.66 -2.58
N GLY A 247 11.90 8.76 -3.56
CA GLY A 247 11.08 7.57 -3.72
C GLY A 247 11.69 6.31 -3.11
N TRP A 248 10.97 5.20 -3.26
CA TRP A 248 11.47 3.85 -3.00
C TRP A 248 11.30 2.99 -4.24
N GLY A 249 12.29 2.16 -4.49
CA GLY A 249 12.20 1.11 -5.48
C GLY A 249 11.51 -0.14 -4.96
N TYR A 250 11.27 -1.08 -5.82
CA TYR A 250 10.63 -2.35 -5.44
C TYR A 250 11.51 -3.23 -4.57
N VAL A 251 12.81 -3.21 -4.87
CA VAL A 251 13.82 -3.91 -4.08
C VAL A 251 14.88 -2.92 -3.63
N ARG A 252 15.61 -3.26 -2.62
CA ARG A 252 16.73 -2.46 -2.10
C ARG A 252 17.69 -2.07 -3.22
N GLY A 253 17.96 -0.78 -3.33
CA GLY A 253 18.88 -0.23 -4.33
C GLY A 253 18.35 -0.16 -5.77
N SER A 254 17.08 -0.50 -6.02
CA SER A 254 16.49 -0.27 -7.34
C SER A 254 15.97 1.15 -7.50
N GLU A 255 15.75 1.56 -8.76
CA GLU A 255 15.13 2.84 -9.10
C GLU A 255 13.77 3.02 -8.41
N SER A 256 13.46 4.25 -8.06
CA SER A 256 12.19 4.59 -7.41
C SER A 256 11.00 4.29 -8.31
N SER A 257 9.94 3.77 -7.69
CA SER A 257 8.68 3.49 -8.34
C SER A 257 7.54 4.24 -7.63
N PRO A 258 6.64 4.88 -8.35
CA PRO A 258 5.46 5.50 -7.77
C PRO A 258 4.59 4.51 -6.98
N HIS A 259 4.52 3.26 -7.43
CA HIS A 259 3.85 2.17 -6.73
C HIS A 259 4.41 1.98 -5.31
N THR A 260 5.70 1.64 -5.22
CA THR A 260 6.33 1.37 -3.92
C THR A 260 6.41 2.63 -3.05
N THR A 261 6.63 3.80 -3.67
CA THR A 261 6.64 5.07 -2.95
C THR A 261 5.28 5.37 -2.32
N GLY A 262 4.18 5.16 -3.06
CA GLY A 262 2.83 5.33 -2.54
C GLY A 262 2.51 4.35 -1.41
N GLU A 263 2.90 3.08 -1.54
CA GLU A 263 2.75 2.06 -0.50
C GLU A 263 3.54 2.40 0.76
N CYS A 264 4.81 2.80 0.62
CA CYS A 264 5.63 3.24 1.76
C CYS A 264 5.03 4.47 2.45
N LEU A 265 4.52 5.43 1.68
CA LEU A 265 3.87 6.61 2.20
C LEU A 265 2.58 6.27 2.96
N TYR A 266 1.78 5.32 2.45
CA TYR A 266 0.64 4.75 3.15
C TYR A 266 1.06 4.15 4.49
N VAL A 267 2.08 3.30 4.51
CA VAL A 267 2.56 2.64 5.73
C VAL A 267 3.11 3.64 6.74
N LEU A 268 3.94 4.58 6.32
CA LEU A 268 4.50 5.61 7.20
C LEU A 268 3.39 6.42 7.87
N THR A 269 2.40 6.87 7.09
CA THR A 269 1.29 7.66 7.62
C THR A 269 0.32 6.83 8.48
N ALA A 270 0.11 5.56 8.15
CA ALA A 270 -0.66 4.64 8.98
C ALA A 270 0.03 4.38 10.33
N ALA A 271 1.36 4.35 10.35
CA ALA A 271 2.18 4.23 11.55
C ALA A 271 2.40 5.57 12.30
N GLY A 272 1.65 6.61 11.95
CA GLY A 272 1.65 7.89 12.66
C GLY A 272 2.68 8.92 12.20
N ALA A 273 3.39 8.68 11.09
CA ALA A 273 4.26 9.70 10.51
C ALA A 273 3.42 10.91 10.04
N THR A 274 3.87 12.09 10.41
CA THR A 274 3.20 13.35 10.03
C THR A 274 3.75 13.91 8.72
N PRO A 275 3.08 14.89 8.11
CA PRO A 275 3.61 15.59 6.94
C PRO A 275 4.98 16.23 7.17
N ASP A 276 5.35 16.53 8.44
CA ASP A 276 6.65 17.10 8.80
C ASP A 276 7.80 16.08 8.79
N ASP A 277 7.50 14.78 8.72
CA ASP A 277 8.52 13.75 8.59
C ASP A 277 9.32 13.95 7.29
N PRO A 278 10.66 14.06 7.36
CA PRO A 278 11.47 14.29 6.17
C PRO A 278 11.30 13.23 5.06
N ALA A 279 11.04 11.97 5.45
CA ALA A 279 10.80 10.90 4.47
C ALA A 279 9.44 11.07 3.79
N VAL A 280 8.41 11.47 4.54
CA VAL A 280 7.08 11.78 3.99
C VAL A 280 7.18 12.95 3.00
N ARG A 281 7.84 14.06 3.39
CA ARG A 281 8.02 15.22 2.50
C ARG A 281 8.72 14.86 1.19
N ARG A 282 9.84 14.13 1.26
CA ARG A 282 10.56 13.72 0.05
C ARG A 282 9.72 12.80 -0.84
N ALA A 283 8.95 11.88 -0.27
CA ALA A 283 8.06 11.01 -1.02
C ALA A 283 6.94 11.78 -1.72
N VAL A 284 6.32 12.73 -1.05
CA VAL A 284 5.33 13.63 -1.65
C VAL A 284 5.93 14.39 -2.83
N MET A 285 7.09 14.99 -2.66
CA MET A 285 7.78 15.72 -3.75
C MET A 285 8.13 14.81 -4.92
N TYR A 286 8.55 13.57 -4.66
CA TYR A 286 8.79 12.59 -5.72
C TYR A 286 7.51 12.31 -6.51
N LEU A 287 6.40 12.03 -5.85
CA LEU A 287 5.13 11.73 -6.50
C LEU A 287 4.60 12.94 -7.29
N LEU A 288 4.66 14.15 -6.73
CA LEU A 288 4.23 15.37 -7.44
C LEU A 288 5.04 15.62 -8.71
N ARG A 289 6.36 15.43 -8.65
CA ARG A 289 7.26 15.64 -9.79
C ARG A 289 7.10 14.60 -10.89
N THR A 290 6.72 13.38 -10.55
CA THR A 290 6.63 12.26 -11.48
C THR A 290 5.22 11.99 -12.00
N GLN A 291 4.21 12.77 -11.55
CA GLN A 291 2.85 12.65 -12.04
C GLN A 291 2.75 13.11 -13.49
N ARG A 292 2.08 12.33 -14.31
CA ARG A 292 1.78 12.65 -15.70
C ARG A 292 0.66 13.70 -15.80
N ALA A 293 0.54 14.30 -16.97
CA ALA A 293 -0.49 15.31 -17.24
C ALA A 293 -1.92 14.76 -17.08
N ASP A 294 -2.13 13.47 -17.41
CA ASP A 294 -3.41 12.75 -17.27
C ASP A 294 -3.75 12.34 -15.83
N GLY A 295 -2.89 12.65 -14.87
CA GLY A 295 -3.05 12.32 -13.45
C GLY A 295 -2.50 10.96 -13.04
N ALA A 296 -2.07 10.13 -13.96
CA ALA A 296 -1.46 8.84 -13.69
C ALA A 296 0.03 8.94 -13.35
N TRP A 297 0.59 7.81 -12.90
CA TRP A 297 2.03 7.59 -12.81
C TRP A 297 2.43 6.42 -13.70
N GLU A 298 3.55 6.57 -14.40
CA GLU A 298 4.15 5.48 -15.13
C GLU A 298 4.85 4.53 -14.16
N CYS A 299 4.48 3.26 -14.21
CA CYS A 299 5.11 2.20 -13.44
C CYS A 299 5.49 1.05 -14.38
N ARG A 300 6.78 0.77 -14.47
CA ARG A 300 7.27 -0.36 -15.28
C ARG A 300 6.94 -1.68 -14.59
N SER A 301 6.45 -2.63 -15.36
CA SER A 301 6.21 -3.99 -14.88
C SER A 301 7.54 -4.68 -14.59
N ARG A 302 7.58 -5.42 -13.48
CA ARG A 302 8.72 -6.28 -13.12
C ARG A 302 8.70 -7.65 -13.76
N GLN A 303 7.70 -7.97 -14.55
CA GLN A 303 7.63 -9.24 -15.26
C GLN A 303 8.65 -9.25 -16.41
N ALA A 304 9.84 -9.75 -16.12
CA ALA A 304 10.91 -9.90 -17.11
C ALA A 304 10.52 -10.77 -18.31
N PHE A 305 9.41 -11.51 -18.22
CA PHE A 305 8.97 -12.48 -19.23
C PHE A 305 7.57 -12.17 -19.78
N ALA A 306 7.08 -10.93 -19.64
CA ALA A 306 5.79 -10.57 -20.20
C ALA A 306 5.84 -10.66 -21.74
N THR A 307 4.98 -11.46 -22.32
CA THR A 307 4.81 -11.55 -23.78
C THR A 307 4.22 -10.26 -24.37
N ARG A 308 3.73 -9.36 -23.54
CA ARG A 308 3.15 -8.07 -23.89
C ARG A 308 3.55 -7.00 -22.86
N PRO A 309 4.78 -6.50 -22.89
CA PRO A 309 5.30 -5.57 -21.88
C PRO A 309 4.44 -4.28 -21.76
N ASP A 310 3.94 -3.75 -22.89
CA ASP A 310 3.14 -2.52 -22.88
C ASP A 310 1.83 -2.68 -22.10
N LYS A 311 1.12 -3.81 -22.29
CA LYS A 311 -0.10 -4.10 -21.51
C LYS A 311 0.18 -4.30 -20.03
N MET A 312 1.32 -4.90 -19.71
CA MET A 312 1.73 -5.08 -18.31
C MET A 312 2.13 -3.76 -17.67
N ASN A 313 2.75 -2.86 -18.41
CA ASN A 313 3.06 -1.51 -17.93
C ASN A 313 1.78 -0.70 -17.68
N GLU A 314 0.77 -0.82 -18.54
CA GLU A 314 -0.54 -0.18 -18.34
C GLU A 314 -1.19 -0.67 -17.02
N VAL A 315 -1.25 -1.98 -16.81
CA VAL A 315 -1.77 -2.59 -15.58
C VAL A 315 -0.98 -2.12 -14.35
N THR A 316 0.34 -2.15 -14.42
CA THR A 316 1.21 -1.74 -13.31
C THR A 316 1.12 -0.24 -13.05
N SER A 317 0.91 0.58 -14.10
CA SER A 317 0.74 2.02 -13.97
C SER A 317 -0.58 2.37 -13.30
N HIS A 318 -1.67 1.65 -13.60
CA HIS A 318 -2.93 1.86 -12.88
C HIS A 318 -2.78 1.51 -11.40
N TRP A 319 -2.20 0.34 -11.09
CA TRP A 319 -1.95 -0.10 -9.71
C TRP A 319 -1.05 0.87 -8.95
N GLY A 320 0.04 1.30 -9.58
CA GLY A 320 0.94 2.30 -9.00
C GLY A 320 0.29 3.66 -8.81
N SER A 321 -0.59 4.07 -9.73
CA SER A 321 -1.38 5.30 -9.58
C SER A 321 -2.34 5.19 -8.39
N GLY A 322 -2.95 4.03 -8.17
CA GLY A 322 -3.77 3.76 -6.99
C GLY A 322 -2.98 3.97 -5.69
N TRP A 323 -1.82 3.32 -5.57
CA TRP A 323 -0.96 3.48 -4.40
C TRP A 323 -0.46 4.91 -4.20
N ALA A 324 0.03 5.56 -5.27
CA ALA A 324 0.49 6.95 -5.22
C ALA A 324 -0.62 7.89 -4.74
N THR A 325 -1.86 7.69 -5.24
CA THR A 325 -3.03 8.48 -4.84
C THR A 325 -3.37 8.27 -3.37
N ILE A 326 -3.46 7.03 -2.91
CA ILE A 326 -3.74 6.68 -1.51
C ILE A 326 -2.66 7.30 -0.61
N GLY A 327 -1.38 7.13 -0.95
CA GLY A 327 -0.27 7.69 -0.20
C GLY A 327 -0.35 9.22 -0.08
N LEU A 328 -0.58 9.94 -1.19
CA LEU A 328 -0.74 11.40 -1.19
C LEU A 328 -1.94 11.84 -0.35
N LEU A 329 -3.09 11.20 -0.53
CA LEU A 329 -4.29 11.54 0.24
C LEU A 329 -4.05 11.46 1.74
N ARG A 330 -3.33 10.45 2.19
CA ARG A 330 -3.07 10.24 3.62
C ARG A 330 -2.14 11.28 4.26
N THR A 331 -1.44 12.09 3.47
CA THR A 331 -0.68 13.23 3.97
C THR A 331 -1.53 14.48 4.19
N LEU A 332 -2.78 14.49 3.70
CA LEU A 332 -3.74 15.56 3.93
C LEU A 332 -4.49 15.36 5.24
N PRO A 333 -4.90 16.45 5.93
CA PRO A 333 -5.75 16.35 7.10
C PRO A 333 -7.08 15.69 6.74
N ARG A 334 -7.67 14.99 7.72
CA ARG A 334 -9.07 14.53 7.62
C ARG A 334 -10.00 15.73 7.70
N GLY A 335 -11.06 15.73 6.91
CA GLY A 335 -12.08 16.78 6.92
C GLY A 335 -13.10 16.58 8.03
#